data_f4a6e321200922f4c93c4bafc09ee68b
#
_entry.id   f4a6e321200922f4c93c4bafc09ee68b
#
_cell.length_a   1.000
_cell.length_b   1.000
_cell.length_c   1.000
_cell.angle_alpha   90.00
_cell.angle_beta   90.00
_cell.angle_gamma   90.00
#
_symmetry.space_group_name_H-M   'P 1'
#
loop_
_entity.id
_entity.type
_entity.pdbx_description
1 polymer ?
#
loop_
_entity_poly.entity_id
_entity_poly.type
_entity_poly.pdbx_seq_one_letter_code
_entity_poly.pdbx_strand_id
1 'polypeptide(L)'
;DVERLATFLDLLLLGHRTDRAHVVQPVGELDQDHPDVLRHRDHHLAVVLGLGLLAAGPFGAIAGLLIGHIVDSVHRVKRFVGGTLKAVQSTFFETTFTLMGHIAKSDGRISEQEIAVPEQLMARMGLGSAHRQEAIALFKRGAQPEFDTEAQLTRFMTQCGAHPSLRQMLLMFLFSTATADGAMAPAEHALLRLIAARIGFSEAAFEQMLRMFSAQDHFSDAPGAAPASRSLADAYAALGTTESASDRDVKQAYRRLMSQYHPDKLIAEGMPEDMVKMATERTQEVQNAWEQVRKARGL
;
A
#
# COMPACT_ATOMS: atom_id res chain seq x y z
N ASP A 1 3.08 -0.90 46.65
CA ASP A 1 2.48 -2.04 45.95
C ASP A 1 2.28 -1.81 44.43
N VAL A 2 2.57 -0.60 43.97
CA VAL A 2 2.59 -0.27 42.52
C VAL A 2 3.76 -0.94 41.80
N GLU A 3 4.91 -1.10 42.46
CA GLU A 3 6.08 -1.81 41.91
C GLU A 3 5.84 -3.31 41.68
N ARG A 4 5.03 -3.94 42.55
CA ARG A 4 4.65 -5.36 42.35
C ARG A 4 3.72 -5.54 41.17
N LEU A 5 2.87 -4.55 40.86
CA LEU A 5 1.99 -4.58 39.72
C LEU A 5 2.76 -4.39 38.38
N ALA A 6 3.77 -3.51 38.40
CA ALA A 6 4.65 -3.28 37.26
C ALA A 6 5.47 -4.53 36.91
N THR A 7 6.05 -5.19 37.94
CA THR A 7 6.84 -6.43 37.77
C THR A 7 5.96 -7.59 37.26
N PHE A 8 4.70 -7.65 37.67
CA PHE A 8 3.74 -8.65 37.20
C PHE A 8 3.31 -8.43 35.75
N LEU A 9 3.11 -7.17 35.35
CA LEU A 9 2.82 -6.81 33.96
C LEU A 9 4.00 -7.11 33.02
N ASP A 10 5.24 -6.88 33.46
CA ASP A 10 6.44 -7.22 32.70
C ASP A 10 6.61 -8.75 32.53
N LEU A 11 6.31 -9.54 33.57
CA LEU A 11 6.34 -11.00 33.49
C LEU A 11 5.27 -11.56 32.55
N LEU A 12 4.11 -10.94 32.48
CA LEU A 12 3.02 -11.31 31.54
C LEU A 12 3.38 -10.96 30.10
N LEU A 13 4.14 -9.90 29.86
CA LEU A 13 4.61 -9.47 28.53
C LEU A 13 5.82 -10.29 28.04
N LEU A 14 6.67 -10.78 28.95
CA LEU A 14 7.85 -11.61 28.64
C LEU A 14 7.51 -13.06 28.34
N GLY A 15 6.40 -13.59 28.82
CA GLY A 15 5.94 -14.99 28.57
C GLY A 15 5.57 -15.31 27.13
N HIS A 16 5.52 -14.31 26.23
CA HIS A 16 5.16 -14.49 24.82
C HIS A 16 6.35 -14.46 23.84
N ARG A 17 7.59 -14.55 24.31
CA ARG A 17 8.77 -14.36 23.45
C ARG A 17 9.59 -15.60 23.13
N THR A 18 9.12 -16.78 23.44
CA THR A 18 9.78 -18.03 23.03
C THR A 18 8.76 -18.98 22.41
N ASP A 19 8.61 -18.95 21.12
CA ASP A 19 8.62 -20.09 20.19
C ASP A 19 8.29 -19.65 18.77
N ARG A 20 9.28 -19.48 17.94
CA ARG A 20 9.14 -19.50 16.49
C ARG A 20 10.29 -20.28 15.89
N ALA A 21 10.10 -21.59 15.82
CA ALA A 21 10.82 -22.42 14.87
C ALA A 21 9.85 -22.85 13.76
N HIS A 22 10.29 -22.64 12.54
CA HIS A 22 9.67 -22.91 11.26
C HIS A 22 8.90 -24.24 11.13
N VAL A 23 7.66 -24.16 10.61
CA VAL A 23 7.19 -25.14 9.62
C VAL A 23 6.30 -24.38 8.61
N VAL A 24 6.74 -24.33 7.37
CA VAL A 24 5.95 -23.93 6.21
C VAL A 24 5.08 -25.12 5.81
N GLN A 25 3.77 -24.97 5.83
CA GLN A 25 2.83 -25.88 5.18
C GLN A 25 1.91 -25.13 4.23
N PRO A 26 1.50 -25.77 3.11
CA PRO A 26 0.81 -25.11 2.01
C PRO A 26 -0.64 -24.81 2.34
N VAL A 27 -1.14 -23.72 1.72
CA VAL A 27 -2.53 -23.29 1.77
C VAL A 27 -3.43 -24.30 1.08
N GLY A 28 -4.25 -24.96 1.85
CA GLY A 28 -5.33 -25.82 1.37
C GLY A 28 -6.37 -25.99 2.47
N GLU A 29 -7.63 -25.75 2.09
CA GLU A 29 -8.87 -26.06 2.80
C GLU A 29 -9.22 -25.22 4.05
N LEU A 30 -10.32 -24.48 3.90
CA LEU A 30 -11.16 -23.95 4.97
C LEU A 30 -11.72 -25.11 5.81
N ASP A 31 -11.09 -25.38 6.94
CA ASP A 31 -11.64 -26.29 7.94
C ASP A 31 -12.48 -25.49 8.94
N GLN A 32 -13.79 -25.71 8.87
CA GLN A 32 -14.82 -25.12 9.73
C GLN A 32 -15.02 -26.02 10.95
N ASP A 33 -14.05 -26.31 11.77
CA ASP A 33 -14.31 -26.90 13.09
C ASP A 33 -13.02 -27.02 13.91
N HIS A 34 -12.67 -25.94 14.62
CA HIS A 34 -11.70 -26.04 15.71
C HIS A 34 -12.33 -25.68 17.06
N PRO A 35 -12.76 -26.69 17.84
CA PRO A 35 -13.28 -26.49 19.20
C PRO A 35 -12.23 -25.98 20.21
N ASP A 36 -10.93 -26.03 19.85
CA ASP A 36 -9.83 -25.62 20.74
C ASP A 36 -9.66 -24.12 20.93
N VAL A 37 -10.17 -23.30 20.00
CA VAL A 37 -10.08 -21.81 20.10
C VAL A 37 -11.00 -21.28 21.21
N LEU A 38 -12.11 -21.96 21.48
CA LEU A 38 -13.03 -21.57 22.55
C LEU A 38 -12.51 -21.97 23.94
N ARG A 39 -11.78 -23.06 24.03
CA ARG A 39 -11.24 -23.59 25.29
C ARG A 39 -10.11 -22.74 25.89
N HIS A 40 -9.31 -22.08 25.06
CA HIS A 40 -8.24 -21.17 25.53
C HIS A 40 -8.77 -19.82 26.05
N ARG A 41 -9.95 -19.39 25.59
CA ARG A 41 -10.55 -18.10 25.98
C ARG A 41 -11.06 -18.12 27.42
N ASP A 42 -11.61 -19.25 27.86
CA ASP A 42 -12.22 -19.38 29.19
C ASP A 42 -11.16 -19.50 30.31
N HIS A 43 -9.98 -20.02 29.98
CA HIS A 43 -8.89 -20.16 30.98
C HIS A 43 -8.30 -18.81 31.41
N HIS A 44 -8.11 -17.84 30.51
CA HIS A 44 -7.55 -16.53 30.86
C HIS A 44 -8.49 -15.71 31.72
N LEU A 45 -9.79 -15.74 31.41
CA LEU A 45 -10.81 -15.06 32.18
C LEU A 45 -10.95 -15.68 33.60
N ALA A 46 -10.93 -17.01 33.69
CA ALA A 46 -10.99 -17.71 34.96
C ALA A 46 -9.76 -17.47 35.83
N VAL A 47 -8.57 -17.38 35.25
CA VAL A 47 -7.32 -17.10 35.99
C VAL A 47 -7.29 -15.66 36.52
N VAL A 48 -7.70 -14.68 35.71
CA VAL A 48 -7.75 -13.26 36.12
C VAL A 48 -8.83 -13.01 37.17
N LEU A 49 -10.00 -13.63 37.03
CA LEU A 49 -11.06 -13.65 38.04
C LEU A 49 -10.61 -14.30 39.35
N GLY A 50 -9.95 -15.46 39.27
CA GLY A 50 -9.46 -16.20 40.44
C GLY A 50 -8.38 -15.44 41.20
N LEU A 51 -7.43 -14.81 40.50
CA LEU A 51 -6.39 -13.98 41.10
C LEU A 51 -6.94 -12.70 41.74
N GLY A 52 -7.92 -12.06 41.07
CA GLY A 52 -8.59 -10.88 41.62
C GLY A 52 -9.38 -11.17 42.89
N LEU A 53 -10.07 -12.30 42.95
CA LEU A 53 -10.84 -12.75 44.12
C LEU A 53 -9.93 -13.07 45.31
N LEU A 54 -8.76 -13.68 45.07
CA LEU A 54 -7.77 -14.01 46.08
C LEU A 54 -7.06 -12.78 46.66
N ALA A 55 -6.83 -11.73 45.86
CA ALA A 55 -6.04 -10.56 46.24
C ALA A 55 -6.87 -9.47 46.97
N ALA A 56 -8.14 -9.27 46.62
CA ALA A 56 -8.96 -8.17 47.15
C ALA A 56 -10.45 -8.51 47.31
N GLY A 57 -10.80 -9.78 47.46
CA GLY A 57 -12.17 -10.22 47.68
C GLY A 57 -13.10 -9.87 46.49
N PRO A 58 -14.42 -9.63 46.73
CA PRO A 58 -15.39 -9.39 45.67
C PRO A 58 -15.06 -8.15 44.81
N PHE A 59 -14.41 -7.14 45.36
CA PHE A 59 -13.98 -5.96 44.63
C PHE A 59 -12.82 -6.28 43.67
N GLY A 60 -11.90 -7.19 44.04
CA GLY A 60 -10.85 -7.66 43.15
C GLY A 60 -11.37 -8.50 41.98
N ALA A 61 -12.44 -9.25 42.21
CA ALA A 61 -13.11 -9.99 41.12
C ALA A 61 -13.73 -9.04 40.08
N ILE A 62 -14.40 -7.99 40.53
CA ILE A 62 -14.99 -6.96 39.63
C ILE A 62 -13.89 -6.22 38.85
N ALA A 63 -12.82 -5.81 39.53
CA ALA A 63 -11.69 -5.16 38.88
C ALA A 63 -11.00 -6.09 37.88
N GLY A 64 -10.78 -7.35 38.22
CA GLY A 64 -10.22 -8.37 37.31
C GLY A 64 -11.10 -8.62 36.08
N LEU A 65 -12.40 -8.61 36.23
CA LEU A 65 -13.37 -8.78 35.14
C LEU A 65 -13.34 -7.56 34.19
N LEU A 66 -13.26 -6.35 34.74
CA LEU A 66 -13.15 -5.12 33.95
C LEU A 66 -11.82 -5.07 33.18
N ILE A 67 -10.70 -5.39 33.83
CA ILE A 67 -9.39 -5.44 33.17
C ILE A 67 -9.35 -6.54 32.11
N GLY A 68 -9.87 -7.73 32.40
CA GLY A 68 -9.96 -8.82 31.44
C GLY A 68 -10.80 -8.46 30.22
N HIS A 69 -11.93 -7.77 30.42
CA HIS A 69 -12.78 -7.29 29.33
C HIS A 69 -12.09 -6.21 28.46
N ILE A 70 -11.36 -5.28 29.07
CA ILE A 70 -10.59 -4.26 28.36
C ILE A 70 -9.47 -4.92 27.54
N VAL A 71 -8.72 -5.85 28.13
CA VAL A 71 -7.63 -6.57 27.44
C VAL A 71 -8.18 -7.39 26.26
N ASP A 72 -9.27 -8.13 26.46
CA ASP A 72 -9.91 -8.92 25.38
C ASP A 72 -10.48 -8.02 24.27
N SER A 73 -11.03 -6.87 24.63
CA SER A 73 -11.51 -5.87 23.66
C SER A 73 -10.36 -5.29 22.83
N VAL A 74 -9.25 -4.94 23.46
CA VAL A 74 -8.05 -4.45 22.75
C VAL A 74 -7.45 -5.53 21.82
N HIS A 75 -7.42 -6.80 22.24
CA HIS A 75 -6.94 -7.90 21.40
C HIS A 75 -7.89 -8.22 20.24
N ARG A 76 -9.20 -8.07 20.42
CA ARG A 76 -10.19 -8.20 19.33
C ARG A 76 -10.03 -7.09 18.30
N VAL A 77 -9.89 -5.84 18.75
CA VAL A 77 -9.65 -4.70 17.86
C VAL A 77 -8.35 -4.88 17.08
N LYS A 78 -7.25 -5.25 17.76
CA LYS A 78 -5.96 -5.50 17.09
C LYS A 78 -6.04 -6.63 16.04
N ARG A 79 -6.76 -7.72 16.33
CA ARG A 79 -6.96 -8.82 15.36
C ARG A 79 -7.85 -8.41 14.19
N PHE A 80 -8.92 -7.67 14.46
CA PHE A 80 -9.81 -7.16 13.42
C PHE A 80 -9.09 -6.16 12.51
N VAL A 81 -8.42 -5.17 13.07
CA VAL A 81 -7.65 -4.16 12.31
C VAL A 81 -6.51 -4.82 11.55
N GLY A 82 -5.75 -5.75 12.17
CA GLY A 82 -4.67 -6.47 11.51
C GLY A 82 -5.15 -7.37 10.37
N GLY A 83 -6.32 -8.01 10.50
CA GLY A 83 -6.94 -8.79 9.44
C GLY A 83 -7.37 -7.94 8.27
N THR A 84 -7.98 -6.79 8.54
CA THR A 84 -8.39 -5.82 7.51
C THR A 84 -7.18 -5.25 6.77
N LEU A 85 -6.12 -4.86 7.49
CA LEU A 85 -4.90 -4.33 6.87
C LEU A 85 -4.22 -5.36 5.97
N LYS A 86 -4.11 -6.62 6.40
CA LYS A 86 -3.59 -7.71 5.56
C LYS A 86 -4.42 -7.92 4.30
N ALA A 87 -5.75 -7.87 4.40
CA ALA A 87 -6.65 -8.00 3.27
C ALA A 87 -6.43 -6.85 2.26
N VAL A 88 -6.27 -5.61 2.73
CA VAL A 88 -5.94 -4.45 1.90
C VAL A 88 -4.59 -4.65 1.22
N GLN A 89 -3.55 -5.04 1.96
CA GLN A 89 -2.19 -5.29 1.43
C GLN A 89 -2.20 -6.35 0.33
N SER A 90 -2.79 -7.52 0.61
CA SER A 90 -2.88 -8.61 -0.35
C SER A 90 -3.68 -8.21 -1.59
N THR A 91 -4.82 -7.52 -1.42
CA THR A 91 -5.64 -7.07 -2.55
C THR A 91 -4.94 -6.01 -3.38
N PHE A 92 -4.25 -5.05 -2.73
CA PHE A 92 -3.48 -4.03 -3.44
C PHE A 92 -2.34 -4.67 -4.26
N PHE A 93 -1.57 -5.57 -3.66
CA PHE A 93 -0.48 -6.29 -4.31
C PHE A 93 -1.00 -7.11 -5.50
N GLU A 94 -1.99 -7.96 -5.28
CA GLU A 94 -2.61 -8.78 -6.31
C GLU A 94 -3.13 -7.94 -7.48
N THR A 95 -3.90 -6.88 -7.18
CA THR A 95 -4.49 -6.02 -8.22
C THR A 95 -3.41 -5.30 -9.02
N THR A 96 -2.38 -4.78 -8.37
CA THR A 96 -1.29 -4.08 -9.05
C THR A 96 -0.65 -5.00 -10.10
N PHE A 97 -0.21 -6.19 -9.72
CA PHE A 97 0.54 -7.06 -10.64
C PHE A 97 -0.34 -7.73 -11.69
N THR A 98 -1.59 -8.08 -11.36
CA THR A 98 -2.51 -8.61 -12.39
C THR A 98 -2.88 -7.56 -13.43
N LEU A 99 -3.17 -6.33 -13.02
CA LEU A 99 -3.47 -5.26 -13.99
C LEU A 99 -2.25 -4.84 -14.80
N MET A 100 -1.03 -4.85 -14.21
CA MET A 100 0.20 -4.64 -14.97
C MET A 100 0.35 -5.68 -16.09
N GLY A 101 0.10 -6.95 -15.79
CA GLY A 101 0.13 -8.02 -16.79
C GLY A 101 -0.95 -7.85 -17.86
N HIS A 102 -2.14 -7.39 -17.47
CA HIS A 102 -3.24 -7.14 -18.38
C HIS A 102 -2.95 -5.98 -19.36
N ILE A 103 -2.34 -4.90 -18.84
CA ILE A 103 -1.93 -3.74 -19.66
C ILE A 103 -0.82 -4.15 -20.61
N ALA A 104 0.23 -4.80 -20.14
CA ALA A 104 1.34 -5.25 -20.98
C ALA A 104 0.90 -6.20 -22.10
N LYS A 105 -0.24 -6.90 -21.94
CA LYS A 105 -0.82 -7.76 -22.97
C LYS A 105 -1.75 -7.04 -23.94
N SER A 106 -2.19 -5.83 -23.63
CA SER A 106 -3.26 -5.14 -24.37
C SER A 106 -2.89 -4.79 -25.82
N ASP A 107 -1.61 -4.70 -26.17
CA ASP A 107 -1.11 -4.47 -27.52
C ASP A 107 -0.91 -5.77 -28.34
N GLY A 108 -1.16 -6.93 -27.74
CA GLY A 108 -1.08 -8.24 -28.38
C GLY A 108 0.34 -8.82 -28.52
N ARG A 109 1.35 -8.15 -28.00
CA ARG A 109 2.76 -8.47 -28.19
C ARG A 109 3.43 -8.95 -26.90
N ILE A 110 3.15 -10.11 -26.37
CA ILE A 110 4.08 -10.69 -25.38
C ILE A 110 4.91 -11.76 -26.08
N SER A 111 6.16 -11.44 -26.42
CA SER A 111 7.18 -12.41 -26.71
C SER A 111 7.79 -12.95 -25.40
N GLU A 112 8.35 -14.17 -25.42
CA GLU A 112 9.01 -14.72 -24.24
C GLU A 112 10.20 -13.85 -23.75
N GLN A 113 10.70 -12.93 -24.59
CA GLN A 113 11.74 -11.96 -24.24
C GLN A 113 11.20 -10.80 -23.37
N GLU A 114 9.90 -10.53 -23.38
CA GLU A 114 9.25 -9.45 -22.61
C GLU A 114 9.02 -9.80 -21.14
N ILE A 115 9.34 -11.00 -20.68
CA ILE A 115 9.38 -11.33 -19.24
C ILE A 115 10.50 -10.55 -18.53
N ALA A 116 11.49 -10.05 -19.24
CA ALA A 116 12.55 -9.23 -18.66
C ALA A 116 12.07 -7.84 -18.22
N VAL A 117 11.06 -7.26 -18.87
CA VAL A 117 10.51 -5.94 -18.52
C VAL A 117 9.81 -5.95 -17.15
N PRO A 118 8.90 -6.90 -16.86
CA PRO A 118 8.35 -7.06 -15.52
C PRO A 118 9.40 -7.26 -14.43
N GLU A 119 10.44 -8.05 -14.69
CA GLU A 119 11.51 -8.29 -13.70
C GLU A 119 12.30 -7.02 -13.38
N GLN A 120 12.63 -6.23 -14.38
CA GLN A 120 13.30 -4.93 -14.18
C GLN A 120 12.39 -3.96 -13.41
N LEU A 121 11.10 -3.91 -13.75
CA LEU A 121 10.13 -3.07 -13.07
C LEU A 121 9.95 -3.49 -11.60
N MET A 122 9.84 -4.80 -11.34
CA MET A 122 9.76 -5.34 -9.97
C MET A 122 11.05 -5.05 -9.18
N ALA A 123 12.22 -5.09 -9.82
CA ALA A 123 13.49 -4.71 -9.20
C ALA A 123 13.54 -3.20 -8.88
N ARG A 124 13.04 -2.35 -9.79
CA ARG A 124 12.89 -0.89 -9.54
C ARG A 124 11.93 -0.63 -8.38
N MET A 125 10.84 -1.39 -8.28
CA MET A 125 9.89 -1.29 -7.17
C MET A 125 10.48 -1.71 -5.82
N GLY A 126 11.61 -2.42 -5.81
CA GLY A 126 12.29 -2.85 -4.58
C GLY A 126 11.80 -4.18 -4.01
N LEU A 127 11.05 -4.99 -4.78
CA LEU A 127 10.51 -6.26 -4.31
C LEU A 127 11.58 -7.25 -3.87
N GLY A 128 11.43 -7.80 -2.69
CA GLY A 128 12.21 -8.94 -2.19
C GLY A 128 11.98 -10.21 -3.01
N SER A 129 12.88 -11.20 -2.90
CA SER A 129 12.85 -12.41 -3.74
C SER A 129 11.56 -13.20 -3.68
N ALA A 130 10.96 -13.34 -2.49
CA ALA A 130 9.68 -14.06 -2.30
C ALA A 130 8.52 -13.33 -2.97
N HIS A 131 8.35 -12.03 -2.71
CA HIS A 131 7.30 -11.21 -3.32
C HIS A 131 7.49 -11.06 -4.83
N ARG A 132 8.74 -11.12 -5.32
CA ARG A 132 9.01 -11.10 -6.77
C ARG A 132 8.43 -12.34 -7.47
N GLN A 133 8.59 -13.53 -6.91
CA GLN A 133 8.02 -14.75 -7.49
C GLN A 133 6.49 -14.69 -7.52
N GLU A 134 5.87 -14.23 -6.44
CA GLU A 134 4.42 -14.01 -6.38
C GLU A 134 3.98 -12.97 -7.41
N ALA A 135 4.66 -11.84 -7.50
CA ALA A 135 4.38 -10.78 -8.47
C ALA A 135 4.44 -11.28 -9.92
N ILE A 136 5.45 -12.10 -10.28
CA ILE A 136 5.56 -12.73 -11.61
C ILE A 136 4.37 -13.65 -11.88
N ALA A 137 3.95 -14.45 -10.91
CA ALA A 137 2.81 -15.35 -11.07
C ALA A 137 1.50 -14.54 -11.29
N LEU A 138 1.32 -13.47 -10.53
CA LEU A 138 0.17 -12.54 -10.66
C LEU A 138 0.18 -11.82 -12.01
N PHE A 139 1.32 -11.31 -12.43
CA PHE A 139 1.50 -10.68 -13.73
C PHE A 139 1.11 -11.63 -14.88
N LYS A 140 1.64 -12.87 -14.85
CA LYS A 140 1.29 -13.90 -15.83
C LYS A 140 -0.20 -14.22 -15.82
N ARG A 141 -0.85 -14.25 -14.66
CA ARG A 141 -2.30 -14.44 -14.53
C ARG A 141 -3.07 -13.29 -15.17
N GLY A 142 -2.67 -12.04 -14.94
CA GLY A 142 -3.29 -10.86 -15.56
C GLY A 142 -3.13 -10.79 -17.07
N ALA A 143 -2.07 -11.40 -17.62
CA ALA A 143 -1.82 -11.48 -19.06
C ALA A 143 -2.63 -12.58 -19.77
N GLN A 144 -3.40 -13.42 -19.05
CA GLN A 144 -4.23 -14.44 -19.67
C GLN A 144 -5.48 -13.83 -20.30
N PRO A 145 -5.95 -14.38 -21.44
CA PRO A 145 -7.16 -13.89 -22.13
C PRO A 145 -8.43 -13.95 -21.25
N GLU A 146 -8.47 -14.90 -20.31
CA GLU A 146 -9.61 -15.14 -19.41
C GLU A 146 -9.58 -14.25 -18.17
N PHE A 147 -8.61 -13.33 -18.04
CA PHE A 147 -8.52 -12.47 -16.87
C PHE A 147 -9.73 -11.53 -16.77
N ASP A 148 -10.47 -11.67 -15.69
CA ASP A 148 -11.64 -10.84 -15.40
C ASP A 148 -11.22 -9.53 -14.69
N THR A 149 -10.97 -8.51 -15.49
CA THR A 149 -10.59 -7.16 -15.00
C THR A 149 -11.69 -6.54 -14.14
N GLU A 150 -12.95 -6.79 -14.45
CA GLU A 150 -14.09 -6.22 -13.75
C GLU A 150 -14.22 -6.80 -12.33
N ALA A 151 -14.12 -8.11 -12.20
CA ALA A 151 -14.11 -8.78 -10.90
C ALA A 151 -12.92 -8.31 -10.02
N GLN A 152 -11.74 -8.17 -10.63
CA GLN A 152 -10.54 -7.69 -9.91
C GLN A 152 -10.71 -6.25 -9.42
N LEU A 153 -11.24 -5.34 -10.26
CA LEU A 153 -11.48 -3.95 -9.87
C LEU A 153 -12.58 -3.82 -8.82
N THR A 154 -13.63 -4.65 -8.90
CA THR A 154 -14.67 -4.70 -7.87
C THR A 154 -14.11 -5.12 -6.52
N ARG A 155 -13.27 -6.16 -6.50
CA ARG A 155 -12.58 -6.61 -5.28
C ARG A 155 -11.66 -5.52 -4.73
N PHE A 156 -10.90 -4.86 -5.60
CA PHE A 156 -10.04 -3.74 -5.22
C PHE A 156 -10.84 -2.61 -4.58
N MET A 157 -11.93 -2.18 -5.19
CA MET A 157 -12.75 -1.09 -4.66
C MET A 157 -13.42 -1.46 -3.33
N THR A 158 -13.78 -2.73 -3.15
CA THR A 158 -14.34 -3.22 -1.88
C THR A 158 -13.33 -3.13 -0.73
N GLN A 159 -12.06 -3.47 -0.97
CA GLN A 159 -11.03 -3.52 0.07
C GLN A 159 -10.24 -2.21 0.19
N CYS A 160 -9.87 -1.61 -0.94
CA CYS A 160 -8.95 -0.47 -1.01
C CYS A 160 -9.65 0.86 -1.36
N GLY A 161 -10.93 0.82 -1.77
CA GLY A 161 -11.64 2.00 -2.30
C GLY A 161 -11.77 3.17 -1.32
N ALA A 162 -11.74 2.90 -0.01
CA ALA A 162 -11.74 3.93 1.03
C ALA A 162 -10.41 4.71 1.13
N HIS A 163 -9.34 4.24 0.47
CA HIS A 163 -8.00 4.81 0.54
C HIS A 163 -7.61 5.52 -0.77
N PRO A 164 -7.83 6.85 -0.89
CA PRO A 164 -7.53 7.59 -2.12
C PRO A 164 -6.06 7.50 -2.54
N SER A 165 -5.13 7.46 -1.58
CA SER A 165 -3.69 7.35 -1.87
C SER A 165 -3.35 6.02 -2.53
N LEU A 166 -3.96 4.90 -2.09
CA LEU A 166 -3.75 3.59 -2.72
C LEU A 166 -4.32 3.54 -4.14
N ARG A 167 -5.51 4.13 -4.38
CA ARG A 167 -6.08 4.22 -5.74
C ARG A 167 -5.17 5.02 -6.68
N GLN A 168 -4.60 6.12 -6.18
CA GLN A 168 -3.67 6.94 -6.94
C GLN A 168 -2.36 6.19 -7.22
N MET A 169 -1.80 5.50 -6.21
CA MET A 169 -0.58 4.70 -6.36
C MET A 169 -0.78 3.55 -7.34
N LEU A 170 -1.94 2.89 -7.33
CA LEU A 170 -2.26 1.88 -8.35
C LEU A 170 -2.09 2.46 -9.76
N LEU A 171 -2.69 3.61 -10.07
CA LEU A 171 -2.53 4.25 -11.38
C LEU A 171 -1.07 4.60 -11.69
N MET A 172 -0.29 5.06 -10.71
CA MET A 172 1.13 5.35 -10.89
C MET A 172 1.92 4.10 -11.32
N PHE A 173 1.68 2.95 -10.67
CA PHE A 173 2.28 1.69 -11.07
C PHE A 173 1.88 1.28 -12.49
N LEU A 174 0.60 1.45 -12.84
CA LEU A 174 0.09 1.10 -14.15
C LEU A 174 0.64 2.03 -15.26
N PHE A 175 0.79 3.33 -14.99
CA PHE A 175 1.47 4.27 -15.91
C PHE A 175 2.93 3.88 -16.13
N SER A 176 3.64 3.54 -15.04
CA SER A 176 5.04 3.08 -15.15
C SER A 176 5.19 1.80 -15.98
N THR A 177 4.16 0.93 -15.99
CA THR A 177 4.15 -0.26 -16.84
C THR A 177 3.93 0.11 -18.31
N ALA A 178 2.93 0.94 -18.58
CA ALA A 178 2.57 1.34 -19.95
C ALA A 178 3.61 2.24 -20.65
N THR A 179 4.55 2.82 -19.89
CA THR A 179 5.64 3.65 -20.43
C THR A 179 7.00 2.99 -20.35
N ALA A 180 7.08 1.75 -19.90
CA ALA A 180 8.35 1.06 -19.61
C ALA A 180 9.24 0.86 -20.85
N ASP A 181 8.63 0.70 -22.00
CA ASP A 181 9.26 0.50 -23.31
C ASP A 181 9.25 1.75 -24.22
N GLY A 182 8.76 2.88 -23.69
CA GLY A 182 8.74 4.17 -24.39
C GLY A 182 7.36 4.84 -24.36
N ALA A 183 6.79 5.14 -25.54
CA ALA A 183 5.50 5.81 -25.60
C ALA A 183 4.35 4.84 -25.37
N MET A 184 3.41 5.22 -24.49
CA MET A 184 2.17 4.47 -24.22
C MET A 184 1.38 4.22 -25.50
N ALA A 185 1.01 2.95 -25.77
CA ALA A 185 0.20 2.60 -26.92
C ALA A 185 -1.26 3.07 -26.75
N PRO A 186 -2.00 3.34 -27.85
CA PRO A 186 -3.40 3.74 -27.77
C PRO A 186 -4.29 2.74 -27.04
N ALA A 187 -4.03 1.44 -27.16
CA ALA A 187 -4.77 0.39 -26.47
C ALA A 187 -4.54 0.44 -24.94
N GLU A 188 -3.30 0.66 -24.52
CA GLU A 188 -2.94 0.83 -23.11
C GLU A 188 -3.59 2.07 -22.53
N HIS A 189 -3.55 3.19 -23.23
CA HIS A 189 -4.20 4.43 -22.80
C HIS A 189 -5.72 4.24 -22.61
N ALA A 190 -6.38 3.58 -23.57
CA ALA A 190 -7.82 3.30 -23.47
C ALA A 190 -8.15 2.40 -22.27
N LEU A 191 -7.34 1.37 -22.02
CA LEU A 191 -7.51 0.45 -20.89
C LEU A 191 -7.26 1.17 -19.56
N LEU A 192 -6.20 1.95 -19.46
CA LEU A 192 -5.88 2.76 -18.27
C LEU A 192 -6.98 3.74 -17.92
N ARG A 193 -7.57 4.40 -18.93
CA ARG A 193 -8.70 5.30 -18.78
C ARG A 193 -9.92 4.59 -18.21
N LEU A 194 -10.21 3.38 -18.71
CA LEU A 194 -11.30 2.53 -18.20
C LEU A 194 -11.05 2.15 -16.75
N ILE A 195 -9.84 1.67 -16.42
CA ILE A 195 -9.44 1.32 -15.04
C ILE A 195 -9.60 2.53 -14.14
N ALA A 196 -9.10 3.70 -14.53
CA ALA A 196 -9.20 4.94 -13.75
C ALA A 196 -10.65 5.31 -13.44
N ALA A 197 -11.54 5.23 -14.44
CA ALA A 197 -12.97 5.49 -14.23
C ALA A 197 -13.58 4.50 -13.21
N ARG A 198 -13.23 3.21 -13.30
CA ARG A 198 -13.75 2.17 -12.38
C ARG A 198 -13.27 2.34 -10.94
N ILE A 199 -12.07 2.88 -10.74
CA ILE A 199 -11.56 3.17 -9.39
C ILE A 199 -11.88 4.60 -8.92
N GLY A 200 -12.77 5.31 -9.63
CA GLY A 200 -13.39 6.55 -9.19
C GLY A 200 -12.65 7.84 -9.56
N PHE A 201 -11.84 7.82 -10.62
CA PHE A 201 -11.27 9.05 -11.20
C PHE A 201 -12.12 9.54 -12.37
N SER A 202 -12.33 10.85 -12.43
CA SER A 202 -12.91 11.48 -13.62
C SER A 202 -11.89 11.51 -14.77
N GLU A 203 -12.36 11.66 -16.00
CA GLU A 203 -11.51 11.84 -17.18
C GLU A 203 -10.48 12.97 -16.98
N ALA A 204 -10.95 14.13 -16.49
CA ALA A 204 -10.06 15.27 -16.23
C ALA A 204 -8.97 14.96 -15.18
N ALA A 205 -9.31 14.19 -14.14
CA ALA A 205 -8.36 13.76 -13.12
C ALA A 205 -7.34 12.76 -13.67
N PHE A 206 -7.79 11.81 -14.50
CA PHE A 206 -6.93 10.86 -15.19
C PHE A 206 -5.91 11.57 -16.09
N GLU A 207 -6.37 12.45 -16.98
CA GLU A 207 -5.50 13.22 -17.86
C GLU A 207 -4.52 14.12 -17.09
N GLN A 208 -4.96 14.72 -15.99
CA GLN A 208 -4.09 15.50 -15.12
C GLN A 208 -3.00 14.61 -14.50
N MET A 209 -3.37 13.44 -13.98
CA MET A 209 -2.42 12.50 -13.38
C MET A 209 -1.42 11.97 -14.40
N LEU A 210 -1.86 11.68 -15.63
CA LEU A 210 -0.99 11.23 -16.70
C LEU A 210 0.02 12.31 -17.10
N ARG A 211 -0.41 13.56 -17.24
CA ARG A 211 0.52 14.69 -17.50
C ARG A 211 1.51 14.89 -16.35
N MET A 212 1.07 14.78 -15.10
CA MET A 212 1.94 14.87 -13.94
C MET A 212 2.97 13.74 -13.94
N PHE A 213 2.52 12.50 -14.21
CA PHE A 213 3.40 11.33 -14.29
C PHE A 213 4.49 11.54 -15.34
N SER A 214 4.10 11.91 -16.58
CA SER A 214 5.06 12.16 -17.66
C SER A 214 6.04 13.28 -17.33
N ALA A 215 5.58 14.37 -16.71
CA ALA A 215 6.46 15.47 -16.27
C ALA A 215 7.42 15.03 -15.16
N GLN A 216 6.97 14.21 -14.21
CA GLN A 216 7.80 13.68 -13.12
C GLN A 216 8.87 12.70 -13.65
N ASP A 217 8.52 11.87 -14.62
CA ASP A 217 9.45 10.91 -15.22
C ASP A 217 10.66 11.63 -15.85
N HIS A 218 10.47 12.79 -16.47
CA HIS A 218 11.55 13.66 -16.95
C HIS A 218 12.48 14.17 -15.82
N PHE A 219 12.05 14.14 -14.56
CA PHE A 219 12.88 14.53 -13.41
C PHE A 219 13.68 13.36 -12.83
N SER A 220 13.31 12.10 -13.10
CA SER A 220 13.96 10.91 -12.56
C SER A 220 15.12 10.39 -13.40
N ASP A 221 15.09 10.55 -14.73
CA ASP A 221 16.01 9.89 -15.66
C ASP A 221 17.42 10.53 -15.83
N ALA A 222 17.80 11.50 -15.01
CA ALA A 222 19.10 12.15 -15.16
C ALA A 222 19.95 12.20 -13.88
N PRO A 223 20.62 11.10 -13.47
CA PRO A 223 21.78 11.21 -12.58
C PRO A 223 22.88 11.95 -13.32
N GLY A 224 23.02 13.27 -13.11
CA GLY A 224 24.07 14.08 -13.70
C GLY A 224 23.68 15.00 -14.86
N ALA A 225 22.44 15.01 -15.34
CA ALA A 225 21.98 16.07 -16.22
C ALA A 225 21.88 17.38 -15.44
N ALA A 226 22.55 18.42 -15.99
CA ALA A 226 22.59 19.72 -15.37
C ALA A 226 21.16 20.26 -15.10
N PRO A 227 20.91 20.93 -13.96
CA PRO A 227 19.58 21.47 -13.59
C PRO A 227 18.95 22.39 -14.66
N ALA A 228 19.74 22.84 -15.62
CA ALA A 228 19.35 23.79 -16.66
C ALA A 228 18.49 23.23 -17.81
N SER A 229 18.34 21.90 -17.94
CA SER A 229 17.55 21.29 -19.02
C SER A 229 16.09 20.99 -18.65
N ARG A 230 15.73 21.08 -17.37
CA ARG A 230 14.37 20.85 -16.88
C ARG A 230 13.60 22.18 -16.95
N SER A 231 12.55 22.21 -17.77
CA SER A 231 11.81 23.45 -17.95
C SER A 231 11.02 23.80 -16.67
N LEU A 232 10.87 25.09 -16.39
CA LEU A 232 10.00 25.53 -15.28
C LEU A 232 8.56 25.08 -15.50
N ALA A 233 8.11 24.98 -16.76
CA ALA A 233 6.80 24.45 -17.12
C ALA A 233 6.63 22.99 -16.66
N ASP A 234 7.65 22.13 -16.83
CA ASP A 234 7.64 20.73 -16.38
C ASP A 234 7.56 20.67 -14.85
N ALA A 235 8.25 21.58 -14.15
CA ALA A 235 8.17 21.64 -12.69
C ALA A 235 6.76 21.99 -12.20
N TYR A 236 6.06 22.93 -12.85
CA TYR A 236 4.65 23.20 -12.55
C TYR A 236 3.75 22.01 -12.90
N ALA A 237 3.96 21.38 -14.05
CA ALA A 237 3.21 20.20 -14.46
C ALA A 237 3.41 19.03 -13.47
N ALA A 238 4.64 18.79 -13.01
CA ALA A 238 4.97 17.78 -12.01
C ALA A 238 4.27 18.01 -10.65
N LEU A 239 4.00 19.28 -10.31
CA LEU A 239 3.19 19.65 -9.15
C LEU A 239 1.67 19.62 -9.43
N GLY A 240 1.26 19.33 -10.66
CA GLY A 240 -0.14 19.36 -11.06
C GLY A 240 -0.77 20.73 -11.05
N THR A 241 0.02 21.78 -11.36
CA THR A 241 -0.38 23.18 -11.37
C THR A 241 0.16 23.91 -12.62
N THR A 242 -0.04 25.21 -12.73
CA THR A 242 0.42 26.04 -13.84
C THR A 242 1.19 27.25 -13.34
N GLU A 243 1.98 27.86 -14.21
CA GLU A 243 2.71 29.09 -13.89
C GLU A 243 1.79 30.25 -13.49
N SER A 244 0.57 30.29 -14.00
CA SER A 244 -0.44 31.31 -13.68
C SER A 244 -1.14 31.09 -12.32
N ALA A 245 -0.93 29.92 -11.67
CA ALA A 245 -1.52 29.66 -10.35
C ALA A 245 -0.95 30.57 -9.27
N SER A 246 -1.75 30.87 -8.25
CA SER A 246 -1.28 31.66 -7.12
C SER A 246 -0.23 30.90 -6.30
N ASP A 247 0.63 31.64 -5.57
CA ASP A 247 1.63 31.02 -4.66
C ASP A 247 0.98 30.12 -3.61
N ARG A 248 -0.21 30.50 -3.17
CA ARG A 248 -1.02 29.70 -2.25
C ARG A 248 -1.41 28.37 -2.87
N ASP A 249 -1.89 28.36 -4.10
CA ASP A 249 -2.34 27.14 -4.79
C ASP A 249 -1.17 26.23 -5.10
N VAL A 250 -0.04 26.79 -5.50
CA VAL A 250 1.19 26.00 -5.73
C VAL A 250 1.68 25.37 -4.43
N LYS A 251 1.72 26.11 -3.31
CA LYS A 251 2.06 25.54 -2.00
C LYS A 251 1.09 24.47 -1.55
N GLN A 252 -0.20 24.64 -1.84
CA GLN A 252 -1.23 23.65 -1.52
C GLN A 252 -1.07 22.39 -2.37
N ALA A 253 -0.79 22.52 -3.67
CA ALA A 253 -0.52 21.40 -4.56
C ALA A 253 0.68 20.58 -4.07
N TYR A 254 1.80 21.22 -3.76
CA TYR A 254 2.98 20.59 -3.17
C TYR A 254 2.64 19.80 -1.90
N ARG A 255 1.99 20.45 -0.91
CA ARG A 255 1.63 19.80 0.36
C ARG A 255 0.70 18.61 0.17
N ARG A 256 -0.24 18.71 -0.76
CA ARG A 256 -1.15 17.63 -1.10
C ARG A 256 -0.39 16.43 -1.64
N LEU A 257 0.51 16.62 -2.60
CA LEU A 257 1.30 15.55 -3.20
C LEU A 257 2.24 14.89 -2.17
N MET A 258 2.93 15.69 -1.36
CA MET A 258 3.78 15.21 -0.27
C MET A 258 2.99 14.33 0.71
N SER A 259 1.76 14.73 1.05
CA SER A 259 0.89 13.92 1.90
C SER A 259 0.35 12.67 1.21
N GLN A 260 0.13 12.70 -0.10
CA GLN A 260 -0.39 11.56 -0.87
C GLN A 260 0.66 10.47 -1.09
N TYR A 261 1.92 10.86 -1.34
CA TYR A 261 3.02 9.94 -1.60
C TYR A 261 3.86 9.61 -0.36
N HIS A 262 3.47 10.10 0.83
CA HIS A 262 4.25 9.85 2.04
C HIS A 262 4.32 8.36 2.35
N PRO A 263 5.53 7.77 2.44
CA PRO A 263 5.71 6.33 2.66
C PRO A 263 4.93 5.80 3.86
N ASP A 264 5.05 6.44 5.01
CA ASP A 264 4.41 5.99 6.26
C ASP A 264 2.87 5.99 6.15
N LYS A 265 2.31 6.97 5.45
CA LYS A 265 0.87 7.01 5.20
C LYS A 265 0.42 5.85 4.32
N LEU A 266 1.15 5.57 3.24
CA LEU A 266 0.83 4.49 2.31
C LEU A 266 0.91 3.12 3.01
N ILE A 267 1.94 2.91 3.84
CA ILE A 267 2.07 1.70 4.67
C ILE A 267 0.89 1.59 5.64
N ALA A 268 0.54 2.68 6.32
CA ALA A 268 -0.59 2.70 7.26
C ALA A 268 -1.94 2.45 6.56
N GLU A 269 -2.09 2.85 5.30
CA GLU A 269 -3.27 2.58 4.46
C GLU A 269 -3.27 1.16 3.86
N GLY A 270 -2.17 0.42 3.93
CA GLY A 270 -2.08 -0.97 3.49
C GLY A 270 -1.22 -1.20 2.24
N MET A 271 -0.33 -0.27 1.88
CA MET A 271 0.68 -0.54 0.86
C MET A 271 1.72 -1.52 1.43
N PRO A 272 2.10 -2.57 0.70
CA PRO A 272 3.22 -3.43 1.11
C PRO A 272 4.52 -2.64 1.22
N GLU A 273 5.30 -2.90 2.27
CA GLU A 273 6.56 -2.18 2.53
C GLU A 273 7.54 -2.28 1.36
N ASP A 274 7.59 -3.41 0.70
CA ASP A 274 8.45 -3.65 -0.47
C ASP A 274 8.09 -2.75 -1.67
N MET A 275 6.86 -2.22 -1.73
CA MET A 275 6.39 -1.36 -2.82
C MET A 275 6.61 0.14 -2.55
N VAL A 276 7.13 0.49 -1.38
CA VAL A 276 7.27 1.89 -0.92
C VAL A 276 8.36 2.66 -1.67
N LYS A 277 9.30 1.96 -2.29
CA LYS A 277 10.40 2.60 -3.02
C LYS A 277 9.92 3.58 -4.09
N MET A 278 8.93 3.19 -4.91
CA MET A 278 8.35 4.08 -5.91
C MET A 278 7.70 5.33 -5.28
N ALA A 279 7.01 5.18 -4.16
CA ALA A 279 6.43 6.32 -3.43
C ALA A 279 7.52 7.28 -2.93
N THR A 280 8.64 6.75 -2.47
CA THR A 280 9.81 7.55 -2.05
C THR A 280 10.42 8.30 -3.24
N GLU A 281 10.57 7.65 -4.38
CA GLU A 281 11.05 8.27 -5.62
C GLU A 281 10.10 9.41 -6.06
N ARG A 282 8.79 9.18 -6.05
CA ARG A 282 7.79 10.22 -6.37
C ARG A 282 7.81 11.39 -5.39
N THR A 283 8.03 11.12 -4.10
CA THR A 283 8.21 12.17 -3.08
C THR A 283 9.43 13.04 -3.41
N GLN A 284 10.54 12.43 -3.81
CA GLN A 284 11.76 13.16 -4.18
C GLN A 284 11.57 14.01 -5.45
N GLU A 285 10.88 13.48 -6.45
CA GLU A 285 10.56 14.21 -7.69
C GLU A 285 9.68 15.44 -7.39
N VAL A 286 8.66 15.28 -6.56
CA VAL A 286 7.79 16.38 -6.10
C VAL A 286 8.60 17.45 -5.33
N GLN A 287 9.56 17.04 -4.50
CA GLN A 287 10.46 17.97 -3.81
C GLN A 287 11.35 18.72 -4.77
N ASN A 288 11.96 18.04 -5.74
CA ASN A 288 12.82 18.65 -6.74
C ASN A 288 12.04 19.69 -7.59
N ALA A 289 10.83 19.34 -8.03
CA ALA A 289 9.96 20.24 -8.77
C ALA A 289 9.57 21.48 -7.93
N TRP A 290 9.20 21.26 -6.66
CA TRP A 290 8.90 22.34 -5.73
C TRP A 290 10.07 23.28 -5.51
N GLU A 291 11.28 22.79 -5.33
CA GLU A 291 12.48 23.61 -5.13
C GLU A 291 12.75 24.50 -6.34
N GLN A 292 12.55 23.98 -7.55
CA GLN A 292 12.71 24.76 -8.78
C GLN A 292 11.65 25.87 -8.86
N VAL A 293 10.38 25.56 -8.62
CA VAL A 293 9.29 26.56 -8.64
C VAL A 293 9.48 27.59 -7.54
N ARG A 294 9.82 27.16 -6.32
CA ARG A 294 10.09 28.04 -5.18
C ARG A 294 11.19 29.06 -5.51
N LYS A 295 12.30 28.59 -6.07
CA LYS A 295 13.42 29.44 -6.47
C LYS A 295 13.00 30.47 -7.55
N ALA A 296 12.24 30.03 -8.56
CA ALA A 296 11.78 30.91 -9.64
C ALA A 296 10.83 32.00 -9.16
N ARG A 297 10.01 31.70 -8.13
CA ARG A 297 9.04 32.63 -7.54
C ARG A 297 9.58 33.47 -6.38
N GLY A 298 10.78 33.17 -5.88
CA GLY A 298 11.33 33.85 -4.71
C GLY A 298 10.60 33.51 -3.39
N LEU A 299 10.04 32.30 -3.24
CA LEU A 299 9.24 31.84 -2.10
C LEU A 299 10.07 31.24 -0.96
#